data_7576d9010278673b02f334545361d832
#
_entry.id   7576d9010278673b02f334545361d832
#
_cell.length_a   1.000
_cell.length_b   1.000
_cell.length_c   1.000
_cell.angle_alpha   90.00
_cell.angle_beta   90.00
_cell.angle_gamma   90.00
#
_symmetry.space_group_name_H-M   'P 1'
#
loop_
_entity.id
_entity.type
_entity.pdbx_description
1 polymer ?
#
loop_
_entity_poly.entity_id
_entity_poly.type
_entity_poly.pdbx_seq_one_letter_code
_entity_poly.pdbx_strand_id
1 'polypeptide(L)'
;MDLIIGSLEYVFYVGVISLLVGVLLWSLQFLCVRIFRVASPERVWTLRIWPALLLSLGIICLTLPAAVTHFAPADLGPHDVRVEGERHITLTGWDQKDYSVLARISDATVLQMANEDVTDATLKYLSSMQSLRELDLAGSKITDAGLAELQSHVALEKLILSRTSISDAGLQPLLDKLPKLKLLDVRETAVTPAVLRPWVKALEGRRVLPRVPAEVAPVETPSPIASEPSS
;
A
#
# COMPACT_ATOMS: atom_id res chain seq x y z
N MET A 1 8.24 -13.37 16.57
CA MET A 1 7.14 -13.68 15.65
C MET A 1 6.63 -15.10 15.81
N ASP A 2 7.51 -16.09 15.89
CA ASP A 2 7.16 -17.52 16.05
C ASP A 2 6.34 -17.85 17.29
N LEU A 3 6.54 -17.12 18.38
CA LEU A 3 5.78 -17.32 19.63
C LEU A 3 4.31 -16.85 19.50
N ILE A 4 4.04 -15.85 18.69
CA ILE A 4 2.68 -15.34 18.44
C ILE A 4 1.94 -16.27 17.48
N ILE A 5 2.63 -16.77 16.44
CA ILE A 5 2.06 -17.71 15.46
C ILE A 5 1.68 -19.01 16.18
N GLY A 6 2.57 -19.56 17.01
CA GLY A 6 2.29 -20.75 17.81
C GLY A 6 1.11 -20.56 18.78
N SER A 7 0.94 -19.36 19.36
CA SER A 7 -0.20 -19.07 20.24
C SER A 7 -1.51 -18.97 19.46
N LEU A 8 -1.51 -18.43 18.24
CA LEU A 8 -2.68 -18.32 17.36
C LEU A 8 -3.14 -19.70 16.85
N GLU A 9 -2.20 -20.56 16.48
CA GLU A 9 -2.52 -21.96 16.13
C GLU A 9 -3.15 -22.70 17.31
N TYR A 10 -2.61 -22.53 18.52
CA TYR A 10 -3.17 -23.13 19.72
C TYR A 10 -4.60 -22.67 19.97
N VAL A 11 -4.88 -21.35 19.85
CA VAL A 11 -6.23 -20.78 19.99
C VAL A 11 -7.18 -21.38 18.95
N PHE A 12 -6.72 -21.55 17.71
CA PHE A 12 -7.52 -22.18 16.65
C PHE A 12 -7.88 -23.63 16.99
N TYR A 13 -6.91 -24.44 17.45
CA TYR A 13 -7.17 -25.83 17.86
C TYR A 13 -8.13 -25.92 19.03
N VAL A 14 -7.98 -25.06 20.04
CA VAL A 14 -8.91 -24.98 21.18
C VAL A 14 -10.31 -24.63 20.69
N GLY A 15 -10.44 -23.71 19.74
CA GLY A 15 -11.72 -23.33 19.13
C GLY A 15 -12.40 -24.50 18.41
N VAL A 16 -11.67 -25.26 17.61
CA VAL A 16 -12.20 -26.45 16.90
C VAL A 16 -12.65 -27.51 17.90
N ILE A 17 -11.84 -27.80 18.92
CA ILE A 17 -12.19 -28.79 19.97
C ILE A 17 -13.43 -28.35 20.72
N SER A 18 -13.52 -27.07 21.13
CA SER A 18 -14.67 -26.54 21.87
C SER A 18 -15.96 -26.62 21.04
N LEU A 19 -15.88 -26.35 19.74
CA LEU A 19 -17.02 -26.43 18.84
C LEU A 19 -17.49 -27.88 18.66
N LEU A 20 -16.56 -28.84 18.49
CA LEU A 20 -16.88 -30.25 18.38
C LEU A 20 -17.52 -30.81 19.66
N VAL A 21 -16.96 -30.44 20.81
CA VAL A 21 -17.51 -30.82 22.12
C VAL A 21 -18.90 -30.21 22.33
N GLY A 22 -19.10 -28.94 21.96
CA GLY A 22 -20.38 -28.26 22.02
C GLY A 22 -21.46 -28.97 21.17
N VAL A 23 -21.15 -29.33 19.93
CA VAL A 23 -22.02 -30.08 19.02
C VAL A 23 -22.35 -31.47 19.57
N LEU A 24 -21.33 -32.17 20.11
CA LEU A 24 -21.52 -33.50 20.71
C LEU A 24 -22.47 -33.44 21.92
N LEU A 25 -22.23 -32.49 22.83
CA LEU A 25 -23.07 -32.31 24.00
C LEU A 25 -24.50 -31.92 23.63
N TRP A 26 -24.67 -31.07 22.63
CA TRP A 26 -26.00 -30.68 22.14
C TRP A 26 -26.73 -31.87 21.50
N SER A 27 -26.03 -32.72 20.75
CA SER A 27 -26.57 -33.94 20.16
C SER A 27 -26.98 -34.97 21.23
N LEU A 28 -26.13 -35.17 22.24
CA LEU A 28 -26.41 -36.05 23.38
C LEU A 28 -27.61 -35.56 24.18
N GLN A 29 -27.71 -34.26 24.42
CA GLN A 29 -28.83 -33.65 25.11
C GLN A 29 -30.14 -33.87 24.36
N PHE A 30 -30.11 -33.64 23.03
CA PHE A 30 -31.29 -33.87 22.17
C PHE A 30 -31.70 -35.33 22.21
N LEU A 31 -30.74 -36.25 22.18
CA LEU A 31 -31.00 -37.69 22.32
C LEU A 31 -31.59 -38.07 23.69
N CYS A 32 -31.03 -37.54 24.78
CA CYS A 32 -31.53 -37.77 26.12
C CYS A 32 -32.95 -37.25 26.32
N VAL A 33 -33.27 -36.03 25.84
CA VAL A 33 -34.62 -35.47 25.92
C VAL A 33 -35.62 -36.29 25.12
N ARG A 34 -35.20 -36.86 24.00
CA ARG A 34 -36.02 -37.70 23.12
C ARG A 34 -36.30 -39.09 23.71
N ILE A 35 -35.29 -39.71 24.38
CA ILE A 35 -35.38 -41.07 24.88
C ILE A 35 -36.09 -41.09 26.24
N PHE A 36 -35.74 -40.16 27.14
CA PHE A 36 -36.17 -40.28 28.53
C PHE A 36 -37.45 -39.50 28.88
N ARG A 37 -37.99 -38.66 27.99
CA ARG A 37 -39.21 -37.84 28.26
C ARG A 37 -39.29 -37.23 29.67
N VAL A 38 -38.16 -37.15 30.36
CA VAL A 38 -38.06 -36.76 31.76
C VAL A 38 -37.31 -35.45 31.82
N ALA A 39 -38.01 -34.36 32.08
CA ALA A 39 -37.34 -33.23 32.71
C ALA A 39 -38.32 -32.28 33.33
N SER A 40 -38.10 -31.99 34.60
CA SER A 40 -38.63 -30.79 35.24
C SER A 40 -38.11 -29.54 34.48
N PRO A 41 -38.90 -28.49 34.26
CA PRO A 41 -38.53 -27.33 33.45
C PRO A 41 -37.25 -26.63 33.93
N GLU A 42 -36.95 -26.69 35.20
CA GLU A 42 -35.77 -26.04 35.80
C GLU A 42 -34.43 -26.72 35.42
N ARG A 43 -34.39 -28.04 35.33
CA ARG A 43 -33.16 -28.78 34.93
C ARG A 43 -32.88 -28.69 33.43
N VAL A 44 -33.89 -28.50 32.64
CA VAL A 44 -33.74 -28.33 31.19
C VAL A 44 -33.00 -27.01 30.86
N TRP A 45 -33.20 -25.99 31.67
CA TRP A 45 -32.60 -24.68 31.45
C TRP A 45 -31.09 -24.70 31.59
N THR A 46 -30.59 -25.27 32.69
CA THR A 46 -29.13 -25.40 32.90
C THR A 46 -28.45 -26.28 31.85
N LEU A 47 -29.09 -27.38 31.46
CA LEU A 47 -28.58 -28.27 30.43
C LEU A 47 -28.51 -27.62 29.04
N ARG A 48 -29.33 -26.60 28.73
CA ARG A 48 -29.33 -25.87 27.46
C ARG A 48 -28.28 -24.77 27.35
N ILE A 49 -27.93 -24.14 28.47
CA ILE A 49 -27.00 -23.02 28.52
C ILE A 49 -25.57 -23.48 28.21
N TRP A 50 -25.12 -24.58 28.82
CA TRP A 50 -23.73 -25.06 28.67
C TRP A 50 -23.33 -25.38 27.22
N PRO A 51 -24.09 -26.15 26.44
CA PRO A 51 -23.74 -26.39 25.04
C PRO A 51 -23.74 -25.11 24.19
N ALA A 52 -24.68 -24.19 24.45
CA ALA A 52 -24.72 -22.91 23.75
C ALA A 52 -23.51 -22.02 24.08
N LEU A 53 -23.05 -22.00 25.32
CA LEU A 53 -21.84 -21.30 25.73
C LEU A 53 -20.59 -21.90 25.09
N LEU A 54 -20.49 -23.22 25.03
CA LEU A 54 -19.36 -23.89 24.36
C LEU A 54 -19.35 -23.65 22.85
N LEU A 55 -20.52 -23.65 22.21
CA LEU A 55 -20.64 -23.31 20.79
C LEU A 55 -20.24 -21.86 20.52
N SER A 56 -20.70 -20.91 21.35
CA SER A 56 -20.31 -19.50 21.21
C SER A 56 -18.83 -19.27 21.45
N LEU A 57 -18.26 -19.94 22.46
CA LEU A 57 -16.81 -19.90 22.71
C LEU A 57 -16.02 -20.49 21.55
N GLY A 58 -16.47 -21.62 20.99
CA GLY A 58 -15.84 -22.24 19.81
C GLY A 58 -15.85 -21.31 18.59
N ILE A 59 -16.96 -20.64 18.32
CA ILE A 59 -17.06 -19.65 17.24
C ILE A 59 -16.11 -18.47 17.48
N ILE A 60 -16.09 -17.92 18.69
CA ILE A 60 -15.18 -16.82 19.04
C ILE A 60 -13.72 -17.24 18.86
N CYS A 61 -13.33 -18.41 19.36
CA CYS A 61 -11.95 -18.90 19.21
C CYS A 61 -11.57 -19.22 17.76
N LEU A 62 -12.52 -19.56 16.89
CA LEU A 62 -12.27 -19.74 15.46
C LEU A 62 -12.13 -18.41 14.71
N THR A 63 -12.91 -17.41 15.08
CA THR A 63 -12.92 -16.12 14.40
C THR A 63 -11.86 -15.15 14.95
N LEU A 64 -11.49 -15.28 16.23
CA LEU A 64 -10.54 -14.39 16.89
C LEU A 64 -9.16 -14.35 16.21
N PRO A 65 -8.52 -15.48 15.83
CA PRO A 65 -7.24 -15.46 15.14
C PRO A 65 -7.31 -14.68 13.81
N ALA A 66 -8.35 -14.91 13.02
CA ALA A 66 -8.55 -14.20 11.76
C ALA A 66 -8.79 -12.70 11.99
N ALA A 67 -9.56 -12.33 13.02
CA ALA A 67 -9.76 -10.94 13.40
C ALA A 67 -8.46 -10.29 13.87
N VAL A 68 -7.69 -10.97 14.75
CA VAL A 68 -6.41 -10.43 15.25
C VAL A 68 -5.43 -10.23 14.10
N THR A 69 -5.29 -11.17 13.19
CA THR A 69 -4.40 -11.02 12.02
C THR A 69 -4.88 -9.91 11.09
N HIS A 70 -6.19 -9.74 10.94
CA HIS A 70 -6.76 -8.70 10.08
C HIS A 70 -6.59 -7.29 10.67
N PHE A 71 -6.79 -7.14 11.99
CA PHE A 71 -6.71 -5.84 12.69
C PHE A 71 -5.35 -5.55 13.32
N ALA A 72 -4.44 -6.52 13.39
CA ALA A 72 -3.09 -6.25 13.87
C ALA A 72 -2.41 -5.19 12.97
N PRO A 73 -1.69 -4.23 13.55
CA PRO A 73 -0.93 -3.29 12.75
C PRO A 73 0.06 -4.04 11.86
N ALA A 74 0.25 -3.55 10.65
CA ALA A 74 1.25 -4.11 9.74
C ALA A 74 2.64 -3.91 10.36
N ASP A 75 3.31 -5.01 10.67
CA ASP A 75 4.69 -5.01 11.18
C ASP A 75 5.63 -5.34 10.03
N LEU A 76 6.39 -4.36 9.61
CA LEU A 76 7.43 -4.48 8.58
C LEU A 76 8.82 -4.70 9.20
N GLY A 77 8.89 -4.90 10.52
CA GLY A 77 10.15 -5.10 11.23
C GLY A 77 11.07 -3.88 11.10
N PRO A 78 12.37 -4.10 10.80
CA PRO A 78 13.36 -3.02 10.71
C PRO A 78 13.14 -2.07 9.52
N HIS A 79 12.23 -2.40 8.60
CA HIS A 79 11.89 -1.57 7.44
C HIS A 79 10.91 -0.44 7.77
N ASP A 80 10.36 -0.41 8.97
CA ASP A 80 9.37 0.57 9.45
C ASP A 80 9.96 1.33 10.63
N VAL A 81 10.33 2.57 10.41
CA VAL A 81 10.97 3.42 11.42
C VAL A 81 10.18 4.73 11.56
N ARG A 82 10.02 5.20 12.80
CA ARG A 82 9.46 6.53 13.07
C ARG A 82 10.58 7.52 13.35
N VAL A 83 10.65 8.56 12.51
CA VAL A 83 11.62 9.65 12.63
C VAL A 83 10.85 10.95 12.86
N GLU A 84 11.08 11.61 13.99
CA GLU A 84 10.40 12.87 14.37
C GLU A 84 8.87 12.78 14.34
N GLY A 85 8.32 11.57 14.58
CA GLY A 85 6.88 11.30 14.54
C GLY A 85 6.34 10.93 13.14
N GLU A 86 7.12 11.07 12.09
CA GLU A 86 6.79 10.65 10.73
C GLU A 86 7.16 9.17 10.51
N ARG A 87 6.31 8.42 9.80
CA ARG A 87 6.52 7.00 9.53
C ARG A 87 7.24 6.82 8.20
N HIS A 88 8.43 6.30 8.28
CA HIS A 88 9.32 6.01 7.15
C HIS A 88 9.36 4.51 6.90
N ILE A 89 9.03 4.10 5.69
CA ILE A 89 9.04 2.69 5.28
C ILE A 89 10.05 2.53 4.15
N THR A 90 11.02 1.64 4.37
CA THR A 90 12.07 1.36 3.39
C THR A 90 12.03 -0.10 2.99
N LEU A 91 11.47 -0.38 1.82
CA LEU A 91 11.34 -1.72 1.25
C LEU A 91 12.33 -1.96 0.10
N THR A 92 13.30 -1.07 -0.12
CA THR A 92 14.34 -1.28 -1.13
C THR A 92 15.18 -2.49 -0.75
N GLY A 93 15.27 -3.48 -1.64
CA GLY A 93 15.92 -4.76 -1.38
C GLY A 93 15.10 -5.73 -0.52
N TRP A 94 13.80 -5.48 -0.36
CA TRP A 94 12.91 -6.38 0.39
C TRP A 94 12.74 -7.70 -0.36
N ASP A 95 12.93 -8.81 0.35
CA ASP A 95 12.91 -10.16 -0.21
C ASP A 95 11.49 -10.76 -0.26
N GLN A 96 10.55 -10.19 0.50
CA GLN A 96 9.15 -10.60 0.47
C GLN A 96 8.46 -9.92 -0.72
N LYS A 97 8.02 -10.71 -1.68
CA LYS A 97 7.38 -10.21 -2.91
C LYS A 97 5.91 -9.80 -2.74
N ASP A 98 5.37 -9.91 -1.53
CA ASP A 98 3.99 -9.56 -1.23
C ASP A 98 3.89 -8.15 -0.62
N TYR A 99 3.54 -7.18 -1.43
CA TYR A 99 3.32 -5.79 -1.03
C TYR A 99 1.90 -5.52 -0.52
N SER A 100 1.03 -6.54 -0.41
CA SER A 100 -0.37 -6.36 0.04
C SER A 100 -0.47 -5.83 1.47
N VAL A 101 0.57 -6.04 2.28
CA VAL A 101 0.72 -5.48 3.63
C VAL A 101 0.59 -3.95 3.65
N LEU A 102 1.00 -3.27 2.57
CA LEU A 102 0.93 -1.82 2.43
C LEU A 102 -0.51 -1.30 2.44
N ALA A 103 -1.48 -2.07 1.97
CA ALA A 103 -2.89 -1.69 1.99
C ALA A 103 -3.45 -1.44 3.41
N ARG A 104 -2.78 -1.96 4.44
CA ARG A 104 -3.14 -1.82 5.85
C ARG A 104 -2.45 -0.65 6.54
N ILE A 105 -1.63 0.10 5.82
CA ILE A 105 -0.85 1.22 6.32
C ILE A 105 -1.43 2.51 5.73
N SER A 106 -1.82 3.44 6.58
CA SER A 106 -2.40 4.72 6.14
C SER A 106 -1.59 5.94 6.57
N ASP A 107 -0.68 5.78 7.52
CA ASP A 107 0.05 6.85 8.19
C ASP A 107 1.50 7.01 7.72
N ALA A 108 1.89 6.32 6.64
CA ALA A 108 3.22 6.48 6.06
C ALA A 108 3.41 7.87 5.42
N THR A 109 4.54 8.51 5.72
CA THR A 109 4.96 9.80 5.14
C THR A 109 6.06 9.63 4.10
N VAL A 110 6.93 8.66 4.30
CA VAL A 110 8.03 8.32 3.37
C VAL A 110 7.95 6.84 3.04
N LEU A 111 7.95 6.52 1.75
CA LEU A 111 7.96 5.15 1.25
C LEU A 111 9.02 4.98 0.17
N GLN A 112 9.97 4.08 0.42
CA GLN A 112 11.02 3.72 -0.52
C GLN A 112 10.83 2.28 -0.97
N MET A 113 10.55 2.08 -2.27
CA MET A 113 10.28 0.78 -2.90
C MET A 113 11.03 0.66 -4.23
N ALA A 114 12.31 0.99 -4.24
CA ALA A 114 13.15 0.94 -5.44
C ALA A 114 13.54 -0.51 -5.78
N ASN A 115 12.57 -1.32 -6.22
CA ASN A 115 12.73 -2.74 -6.54
C ASN A 115 12.15 -3.08 -7.91
N GLU A 116 12.78 -3.99 -8.63
CA GLU A 116 12.34 -4.45 -9.97
C GLU A 116 11.05 -5.27 -9.96
N ASP A 117 10.62 -5.79 -8.82
CA ASP A 117 9.38 -6.56 -8.67
C ASP A 117 8.15 -5.68 -8.35
N VAL A 118 8.38 -4.39 -8.10
CA VAL A 118 7.30 -3.40 -7.97
C VAL A 118 6.71 -3.10 -9.35
N THR A 119 5.39 -3.23 -9.46
CA THR A 119 4.63 -3.07 -10.71
C THR A 119 3.43 -2.13 -10.49
N ASP A 120 2.70 -1.83 -11.57
CA ASP A 120 1.47 -1.02 -11.50
C ASP A 120 0.44 -1.60 -10.52
N ALA A 121 0.34 -2.93 -10.40
CA ALA A 121 -0.55 -3.59 -9.45
C ALA A 121 -0.18 -3.28 -7.99
N THR A 122 1.12 -3.08 -7.71
CA THR A 122 1.61 -2.74 -6.37
C THR A 122 1.12 -1.36 -5.92
N LEU A 123 1.00 -0.40 -6.85
CA LEU A 123 0.59 0.97 -6.53
C LEU A 123 -0.84 1.07 -5.99
N LYS A 124 -1.72 0.11 -6.31
CA LYS A 124 -3.07 0.03 -5.77
C LYS A 124 -3.10 -0.10 -4.25
N TYR A 125 -2.08 -0.73 -3.66
CA TYR A 125 -1.96 -0.87 -2.21
C TYR A 125 -1.63 0.44 -1.50
N LEU A 126 -1.19 1.47 -2.23
CA LEU A 126 -0.85 2.78 -1.67
C LEU A 126 -2.06 3.70 -1.48
N SER A 127 -3.22 3.33 -2.01
CA SER A 127 -4.45 4.16 -2.00
C SER A 127 -4.88 4.64 -0.61
N SER A 128 -4.54 3.92 0.45
CA SER A 128 -4.79 4.29 1.85
C SER A 128 -3.84 5.35 2.40
N MET A 129 -2.65 5.55 1.79
CA MET A 129 -1.56 6.39 2.30
C MET A 129 -1.71 7.86 1.87
N GLN A 130 -2.75 8.55 2.32
CA GLN A 130 -3.04 9.94 1.93
C GLN A 130 -2.05 10.96 2.50
N SER A 131 -1.26 10.57 3.51
CA SER A 131 -0.23 11.41 4.15
C SER A 131 1.14 11.31 3.48
N LEU A 132 1.27 10.51 2.41
CA LEU A 132 2.53 10.23 1.74
C LEU A 132 3.10 11.50 1.11
N ARG A 133 4.33 11.86 1.53
CA ARG A 133 5.07 13.03 1.03
C ARG A 133 6.22 12.65 0.12
N GLU A 134 6.90 11.54 0.41
CA GLU A 134 8.01 11.06 -0.39
C GLU A 134 7.75 9.63 -0.86
N LEU A 135 7.90 9.42 -2.17
CA LEU A 135 7.77 8.12 -2.80
C LEU A 135 8.95 7.87 -3.73
N ASP A 136 9.67 6.77 -3.46
CA ASP A 136 10.76 6.32 -4.31
C ASP A 136 10.40 4.98 -4.96
N LEU A 137 10.33 5.01 -6.30
CA LEU A 137 9.99 3.89 -7.17
C LEU A 137 11.09 3.65 -8.23
N ALA A 138 12.33 4.09 -7.95
CA ALA A 138 13.42 3.97 -8.88
C ALA A 138 13.67 2.51 -9.30
N GLY A 139 13.87 2.28 -10.61
CA GLY A 139 14.17 0.95 -11.15
C GLY A 139 13.01 -0.04 -11.10
N SER A 140 11.80 0.40 -10.79
CA SER A 140 10.60 -0.43 -10.78
C SER A 140 10.02 -0.64 -12.19
N LYS A 141 9.16 -1.67 -12.33
CA LYS A 141 8.44 -1.97 -13.58
C LYS A 141 7.10 -1.22 -13.68
N ILE A 142 7.11 0.05 -13.31
CA ILE A 142 5.94 0.92 -13.39
C ILE A 142 5.84 1.51 -14.78
N THR A 143 4.61 1.61 -15.28
CA THR A 143 4.25 2.21 -16.56
C THR A 143 3.32 3.42 -16.36
N ASP A 144 2.92 4.05 -17.45
CA ASP A 144 1.96 5.15 -17.43
C ASP A 144 0.62 4.77 -16.78
N ALA A 145 0.21 3.50 -16.88
CA ALA A 145 -1.02 3.01 -16.26
C ALA A 145 -0.95 3.04 -14.72
N GLY A 146 0.22 2.71 -14.15
CA GLY A 146 0.43 2.77 -12.69
C GLY A 146 0.40 4.18 -12.14
N LEU A 147 0.85 5.18 -12.91
CA LEU A 147 0.85 6.56 -12.46
C LEU A 147 -0.56 7.11 -12.17
N ALA A 148 -1.60 6.52 -12.78
CA ALA A 148 -2.98 6.91 -12.50
C ALA A 148 -3.38 6.65 -11.03
N GLU A 149 -2.83 5.62 -10.39
CA GLU A 149 -3.10 5.29 -9.00
C GLU A 149 -2.52 6.35 -8.02
N LEU A 150 -1.51 7.10 -8.44
CA LEU A 150 -0.87 8.14 -7.62
C LEU A 150 -1.59 9.49 -7.66
N GLN A 151 -2.60 9.68 -8.51
CA GLN A 151 -3.31 10.96 -8.67
C GLN A 151 -4.05 11.42 -7.41
N SER A 152 -4.37 10.51 -6.49
CA SER A 152 -5.03 10.83 -5.22
C SER A 152 -4.07 11.32 -4.12
N HIS A 153 -2.75 11.17 -4.31
CA HIS A 153 -1.73 11.49 -3.29
C HIS A 153 -1.34 12.97 -3.32
N VAL A 154 -2.29 13.85 -3.09
CA VAL A 154 -2.12 15.33 -3.20
C VAL A 154 -1.11 15.92 -2.19
N ALA A 155 -0.71 15.15 -1.20
CA ALA A 155 0.31 15.53 -0.21
C ALA A 155 1.75 15.32 -0.71
N LEU A 156 1.94 14.65 -1.87
CA LEU A 156 3.25 14.23 -2.37
C LEU A 156 4.12 15.46 -2.69
N GLU A 157 5.32 15.50 -2.10
CA GLU A 157 6.31 16.57 -2.28
C GLU A 157 7.52 16.09 -3.08
N LYS A 158 7.87 14.82 -2.98
CA LYS A 158 9.01 14.21 -3.69
C LYS A 158 8.61 12.89 -4.33
N LEU A 159 8.88 12.77 -5.63
CA LEU A 159 8.59 11.57 -6.41
C LEU A 159 9.81 11.18 -7.24
N ILE A 160 10.30 9.95 -7.04
CA ILE A 160 11.42 9.38 -7.76
C ILE A 160 10.91 8.26 -8.64
N LEU A 161 11.05 8.42 -9.96
CA LEU A 161 10.61 7.50 -11.02
C LEU A 161 11.75 7.16 -11.97
N SER A 162 12.99 7.37 -11.55
CA SER A 162 14.15 7.09 -12.42
C SER A 162 14.22 5.61 -12.80
N ARG A 163 14.64 5.33 -14.05
CA ARG A 163 14.75 3.96 -14.59
C ARG A 163 13.42 3.20 -14.56
N THR A 164 12.33 3.86 -14.91
CA THR A 164 11.00 3.26 -15.09
C THR A 164 10.50 3.43 -16.51
N SER A 165 9.46 2.69 -16.91
CA SER A 165 8.92 2.72 -18.27
C SER A 165 7.79 3.75 -18.44
N ILE A 166 7.95 4.93 -17.85
CA ILE A 166 6.99 6.03 -17.96
C ILE A 166 7.29 6.95 -19.13
N SER A 167 6.25 7.60 -19.65
CA SER A 167 6.32 8.57 -20.73
C SER A 167 5.59 9.87 -20.39
N ASP A 168 5.61 10.82 -21.32
CA ASP A 168 4.88 12.09 -21.20
C ASP A 168 3.37 11.87 -21.01
N ALA A 169 2.81 10.83 -21.64
CA ALA A 169 1.37 10.56 -21.61
C ALA A 169 0.86 10.21 -20.20
N GLY A 170 1.64 9.46 -19.41
CA GLY A 170 1.27 9.13 -18.03
C GLY A 170 1.64 10.23 -17.05
N LEU A 171 2.77 10.91 -17.28
CA LEU A 171 3.29 11.89 -16.33
C LEU A 171 2.49 13.19 -16.35
N GLN A 172 2.09 13.71 -17.49
CA GLN A 172 1.41 15.00 -17.59
C GLN A 172 0.12 15.06 -16.78
N PRO A 173 -0.83 14.09 -16.88
CA PRO A 173 -2.03 14.09 -16.05
C PRO A 173 -1.74 13.99 -14.54
N LEU A 174 -0.65 13.31 -14.16
CA LEU A 174 -0.24 13.19 -12.77
C LEU A 174 0.24 14.53 -12.21
N LEU A 175 1.08 15.26 -12.95
CA LEU A 175 1.63 16.54 -12.52
C LEU A 175 0.54 17.59 -12.28
N ASP A 176 -0.56 17.55 -13.01
CA ASP A 176 -1.72 18.42 -12.83
C ASP A 176 -2.48 18.13 -11.52
N LYS A 177 -2.37 16.92 -10.99
CA LYS A 177 -3.05 16.47 -9.77
C LYS A 177 -2.20 16.59 -8.50
N LEU A 178 -0.90 16.82 -8.62
CA LEU A 178 0.03 16.88 -7.51
C LEU A 178 0.52 18.32 -7.23
N PRO A 179 -0.29 19.15 -6.56
CA PRO A 179 0.03 20.58 -6.40
C PRO A 179 1.23 20.83 -5.48
N LYS A 180 1.50 19.91 -4.54
CA LYS A 180 2.58 20.05 -3.56
C LYS A 180 3.92 19.48 -4.05
N LEU A 181 3.96 18.84 -5.23
CA LEU A 181 5.17 18.21 -5.74
C LEU A 181 6.25 19.26 -6.03
N LYS A 182 7.39 19.09 -5.36
CA LYS A 182 8.56 19.98 -5.45
C LYS A 182 9.73 19.34 -6.16
N LEU A 183 9.95 18.04 -5.93
CA LEU A 183 11.06 17.31 -6.50
C LEU A 183 10.56 16.10 -7.31
N LEU A 184 10.97 16.06 -8.56
CA LEU A 184 10.65 14.97 -9.49
C LEU A 184 11.95 14.43 -10.13
N ASP A 185 12.19 13.14 -10.00
CA ASP A 185 13.30 12.45 -10.67
C ASP A 185 12.77 11.51 -11.75
N VAL A 186 13.05 11.82 -13.01
CA VAL A 186 12.65 11.05 -14.19
C VAL A 186 13.86 10.67 -15.05
N ARG A 187 15.02 10.52 -14.44
CA ARG A 187 16.23 10.09 -15.18
C ARG A 187 16.03 8.71 -15.76
N GLU A 188 16.55 8.50 -16.97
CA GLU A 188 16.47 7.21 -17.67
C GLU A 188 15.01 6.73 -17.84
N THR A 189 14.11 7.66 -18.20
CA THR A 189 12.73 7.42 -18.61
C THR A 189 12.48 7.97 -20.01
N ALA A 190 11.32 7.69 -20.59
CA ALA A 190 10.92 8.24 -21.89
C ALA A 190 10.27 9.64 -21.80
N VAL A 191 10.39 10.31 -20.65
CA VAL A 191 9.82 11.65 -20.42
C VAL A 191 10.67 12.71 -21.11
N THR A 192 10.00 13.62 -21.83
CA THR A 192 10.66 14.69 -22.59
C THR A 192 10.69 16.02 -21.81
N PRO A 193 11.62 16.93 -22.15
CA PRO A 193 11.63 18.28 -21.60
C PRO A 193 10.36 19.10 -21.89
N ALA A 194 9.56 18.69 -22.87
CA ALA A 194 8.33 19.40 -23.25
C ALA A 194 7.31 19.44 -22.11
N VAL A 195 7.15 18.35 -21.37
CA VAL A 195 6.26 18.26 -20.19
C VAL A 195 6.91 18.90 -18.97
N LEU A 196 8.21 18.73 -18.78
CA LEU A 196 8.91 19.15 -17.57
C LEU A 196 9.08 20.68 -17.47
N ARG A 197 9.38 21.36 -18.59
CA ARG A 197 9.62 22.81 -18.59
C ARG A 197 8.44 23.63 -18.10
N PRO A 198 7.20 23.44 -18.60
CA PRO A 198 6.02 24.16 -18.11
C PRO A 198 5.80 23.92 -16.62
N TRP A 199 5.96 22.66 -16.18
CA TRP A 199 5.76 22.26 -14.81
C TRP A 199 6.76 22.95 -13.84
N VAL A 200 8.05 22.99 -14.20
CA VAL A 200 9.07 23.67 -13.38
C VAL A 200 8.83 25.20 -13.33
N LYS A 201 8.42 25.79 -14.46
CA LYS A 201 8.13 27.24 -14.53
C LYS A 201 6.87 27.65 -13.77
N ALA A 202 5.90 26.74 -13.60
CA ALA A 202 4.61 27.04 -13.01
C ALA A 202 4.68 27.36 -11.50
N LEU A 203 5.70 26.89 -10.80
CA LEU A 203 5.84 27.14 -9.36
C LEU A 203 7.32 27.28 -8.98
N GLU A 204 7.66 28.34 -8.25
CA GLU A 204 9.01 28.56 -7.74
C GLU A 204 9.39 27.46 -6.73
N GLY A 205 10.63 26.99 -6.80
CA GLY A 205 11.14 25.91 -5.94
C GLY A 205 10.95 24.51 -6.46
N ARG A 206 10.24 24.29 -7.57
CA ARG A 206 10.19 22.98 -8.25
C ARG A 206 11.52 22.62 -8.86
N ARG A 207 11.91 21.36 -8.66
CA ARG A 207 13.16 20.78 -9.20
C ARG A 207 12.86 19.49 -9.92
N VAL A 208 13.53 19.31 -11.05
CA VAL A 208 13.46 18.07 -11.83
C VAL A 208 14.86 17.52 -12.07
N LEU A 209 14.98 16.20 -12.10
CA LEU A 209 16.17 15.48 -12.49
C LEU A 209 15.83 14.57 -13.69
N PRO A 210 16.63 14.59 -14.78
CA PRO A 210 17.81 15.44 -14.99
C PRO A 210 17.40 16.90 -15.08
N ARG A 211 18.32 17.80 -14.73
CA ARG A 211 18.06 19.25 -14.85
C ARG A 211 17.75 19.59 -16.32
N VAL A 212 16.56 20.11 -16.56
CA VAL A 212 16.17 20.55 -17.90
C VAL A 212 17.03 21.76 -18.26
N PRO A 213 17.81 21.72 -19.35
CA PRO A 213 18.59 22.87 -19.78
C PRO A 213 17.67 24.07 -20.02
N ALA A 214 18.09 25.26 -19.60
CA ALA A 214 17.44 26.47 -20.04
C ALA A 214 17.44 26.47 -21.58
N GLU A 215 16.32 26.91 -22.19
CA GLU A 215 16.18 27.02 -23.61
C GLU A 215 17.36 27.85 -24.15
N VAL A 216 18.23 27.21 -24.93
CA VAL A 216 19.23 27.96 -25.66
C VAL A 216 18.44 28.87 -26.60
N ALA A 217 18.57 30.20 -26.42
CA ALA A 217 17.98 31.17 -27.33
C ALA A 217 18.29 30.76 -28.77
N PRO A 218 17.33 30.88 -29.69
CA PRO A 218 17.58 30.55 -31.09
C PRO A 218 18.88 31.26 -31.50
N VAL A 219 19.85 30.48 -32.00
CA VAL A 219 21.04 31.05 -32.61
C VAL A 219 20.50 31.90 -33.74
N GLU A 220 20.56 33.23 -33.61
CA GLU A 220 20.27 34.13 -34.71
C GLU A 220 21.19 33.71 -35.86
N THR A 221 20.59 33.13 -36.87
CA THR A 221 21.30 32.87 -38.14
C THR A 221 21.79 34.25 -38.62
N PRO A 222 23.11 34.44 -38.78
CA PRO A 222 23.61 35.71 -39.27
C PRO A 222 22.92 36.01 -40.60
N SER A 223 22.31 37.20 -40.67
CA SER A 223 21.66 37.68 -41.87
C SER A 223 22.65 37.59 -43.05
N PRO A 224 22.25 37.11 -44.22
CA PRO A 224 23.13 37.04 -45.38
C PRO A 224 23.68 38.43 -45.66
N ILE A 225 25.00 38.55 -45.65
CA ILE A 225 25.72 39.78 -45.97
C ILE A 225 25.24 40.24 -47.34
N ALA A 226 24.59 41.38 -47.41
CA ALA A 226 24.19 42.02 -48.64
C ALA A 226 25.46 42.20 -49.49
N SER A 227 25.53 41.50 -50.65
CA SER A 227 26.57 41.73 -51.65
C SER A 227 26.48 43.17 -52.13
N GLU A 228 27.51 43.97 -51.86
CA GLU A 228 27.65 45.30 -52.45
C GLU A 228 27.74 45.16 -53.98
N PRO A 229 27.07 46.02 -54.76
CA PRO A 229 27.21 46.05 -56.16
C PRO A 229 28.56 46.68 -56.53
N SER A 230 29.42 45.93 -57.18
CA SER A 230 30.64 46.42 -57.78
C SER A 230 30.31 47.39 -58.93
N SER A 231 30.71 48.60 -58.78
CA SER A 231 30.79 49.64 -59.80
C SER A 231 31.99 49.45 -60.70
#